data_5459ab1bc41e37a65c164729541fe00b
#
_entry.id   5459ab1bc41e37a65c164729541fe00b
#
_cell.length_a   1.000
_cell.length_b   1.000
_cell.length_c   1.000
_cell.angle_alpha   90.00
_cell.angle_beta   90.00
_cell.angle_gamma   90.00
#
_symmetry.space_group_name_H-M   'P 1'
#
loop_
_entity.id
_entity.type
_entity.pdbx_description
1 polymer ?
#
loop_
_entity_poly.entity_id
_entity_poly.type
_entity_poly.pdbx_seq_one_letter_code
_entity_poly.pdbx_strand_id
1 'polypeptide(L)'
;MLRRVGSAIGVVLVLTGFLSGCSGKPIVGVILPTTGAAASYGESIESGIRLALSDAREREGLPTGFEVEWADTGSDPSRAVTEFRKMVEERGVKLVIGGVTSAEAMALIPELDELEVVCLSPSASAPGLAQQSRLFFRIYPSDELEGHTAANFLFERLGKHDVLLFTGDTEYTRGIKPEFLKQYQEALGGTVVEDVALTEDGWEQVAAEALARDGVEAVYAIGYAEEILSVVRFLSARGFEGRIVTTSAFYSGQVIREAGEAAEGIVFPLPPFDRTSEKEPVLSFVNRYMDTYERAPDVFAAHGFDVMGLAIQVMSLAKPPETLEILKALNFGVAEFMGVTGPILFDDHGDVKHYPMMFIVKGGQVLSYQRFLETERRRILKQVQDLLASGD
;
A
#
# COMPACT_ATOMS: atom_id res chain seq x y z
N MET A 1 93.58 -25.11 -0.20
CA MET A 1 92.85 -24.05 -0.89
C MET A 1 91.40 -24.37 -0.91
N LEU A 2 90.66 -23.88 0.07
CA LEU A 2 89.17 -24.03 0.17
C LEU A 2 88.53 -22.71 -0.17
N ARG A 3 87.70 -22.69 -1.24
CA ARG A 3 86.85 -21.58 -1.60
C ARG A 3 85.49 -21.74 -0.85
N ARG A 4 85.18 -20.77 -0.03
CA ARG A 4 83.85 -20.62 0.56
C ARG A 4 82.92 -20.01 -0.48
N VAL A 5 81.79 -20.70 -0.75
CA VAL A 5 80.64 -20.18 -1.52
C VAL A 5 79.65 -19.66 -0.48
N GLY A 6 79.40 -18.36 -0.46
CA GLY A 6 78.35 -17.73 0.37
C GLY A 6 77.06 -17.77 -0.38
N SER A 7 76.02 -18.44 0.22
CA SER A 7 74.66 -18.37 -0.23
C SER A 7 73.96 -17.14 0.41
N ALA A 8 73.58 -16.17 -0.45
CA ALA A 8 72.71 -15.10 -0.02
C ALA A 8 71.25 -15.54 -0.15
N ILE A 9 70.57 -15.71 1.00
CA ILE A 9 69.13 -15.96 1.08
C ILE A 9 68.45 -14.60 1.03
N GLY A 10 67.84 -14.29 -0.12
CA GLY A 10 66.98 -13.11 -0.28
C GLY A 10 65.62 -13.37 0.38
N VAL A 11 65.36 -12.67 1.45
CA VAL A 11 64.03 -12.65 2.10
C VAL A 11 63.14 -11.73 1.26
N VAL A 12 62.17 -12.31 0.53
CA VAL A 12 61.10 -11.55 -0.14
C VAL A 12 60.03 -11.29 0.93
N LEU A 13 60.01 -10.07 1.44
CA LEU A 13 58.91 -9.58 2.26
C LEU A 13 57.71 -9.34 1.34
N VAL A 14 56.76 -10.27 1.32
CA VAL A 14 55.43 -10.02 0.73
C VAL A 14 54.67 -9.10 1.69
N LEU A 15 54.65 -7.81 1.40
CA LEU A 15 53.69 -6.88 2.03
C LEU A 15 52.30 -7.23 1.52
N THR A 16 51.58 -8.08 2.24
CA THR A 16 50.13 -8.17 2.14
C THR A 16 49.55 -6.88 2.75
N GLY A 17 49.32 -5.90 1.92
CA GLY A 17 48.55 -4.72 2.28
C GLY A 17 47.15 -5.16 2.62
N PHE A 18 46.83 -5.20 3.92
CA PHE A 18 45.45 -5.17 4.40
C PHE A 18 44.91 -3.82 3.98
N LEU A 19 44.16 -3.80 2.87
CA LEU A 19 43.20 -2.75 2.56
C LEU A 19 42.11 -2.89 3.63
N SER A 20 42.34 -2.33 4.81
CA SER A 20 41.26 -1.97 5.72
C SER A 20 40.45 -0.88 5.03
N GLY A 21 39.52 -1.32 4.16
CA GLY A 21 38.47 -0.44 3.71
C GLY A 21 37.82 0.13 4.95
N CYS A 22 37.79 1.46 5.12
CA CYS A 22 36.86 2.12 6.01
C CYS A 22 35.46 1.71 5.58
N SER A 23 34.96 0.61 6.10
CA SER A 23 33.55 0.24 5.93
C SER A 23 32.76 1.23 6.76
N GLY A 24 32.33 2.34 6.12
CA GLY A 24 31.27 3.17 6.64
C GLY A 24 30.06 2.30 6.99
N LYS A 25 29.14 2.80 7.78
CA LYS A 25 27.87 2.10 7.99
C LYS A 25 27.18 1.90 6.65
N PRO A 26 26.51 0.75 6.42
CA PRO A 26 25.70 0.57 5.23
C PRO A 26 24.62 1.66 5.14
N ILE A 27 24.17 1.95 3.94
CA ILE A 27 23.21 3.02 3.68
C ILE A 27 21.95 2.41 3.09
N VAL A 28 20.80 2.82 3.62
CA VAL A 28 19.48 2.59 3.04
C VAL A 28 19.06 3.86 2.31
N GLY A 29 18.79 3.77 1.02
CA GLY A 29 18.24 4.87 0.24
C GLY A 29 16.76 5.07 0.50
N VAL A 30 16.32 6.33 0.54
CA VAL A 30 14.89 6.68 0.61
C VAL A 30 14.61 7.71 -0.48
N ILE A 31 13.85 7.31 -1.49
CA ILE A 31 13.55 8.11 -2.68
C ILE A 31 12.04 8.33 -2.73
N LEU A 32 11.58 9.53 -2.40
CA LEU A 32 10.17 9.87 -2.26
C LEU A 32 9.80 11.13 -3.06
N PRO A 33 8.57 11.24 -3.56
CA PRO A 33 8.06 12.46 -4.17
C PRO A 33 7.62 13.46 -3.08
N THR A 34 8.58 14.14 -2.45
CA THR A 34 8.27 15.17 -1.44
C THR A 34 7.88 16.52 -2.06
N THR A 35 8.01 16.63 -3.39
CA THR A 35 7.48 17.74 -4.20
C THR A 35 6.74 17.20 -5.43
N GLY A 36 5.97 18.09 -6.12
CA GLY A 36 5.21 17.72 -7.32
C GLY A 36 3.81 17.16 -7.03
N ALA A 37 3.22 16.47 -8.00
CA ALA A 37 1.81 16.05 -7.96
C ALA A 37 1.50 15.00 -6.87
N ALA A 38 2.48 14.18 -6.50
CA ALA A 38 2.35 13.14 -5.47
C ALA A 38 2.95 13.55 -4.10
N ALA A 39 3.23 14.84 -3.89
CA ALA A 39 3.90 15.34 -2.69
C ALA A 39 3.19 14.92 -1.39
N SER A 40 1.87 14.96 -1.35
CA SER A 40 1.10 14.59 -0.17
C SER A 40 1.32 13.12 0.26
N TYR A 41 1.52 12.22 -0.71
CA TYR A 41 1.85 10.81 -0.43
C TYR A 41 3.28 10.68 0.09
N GLY A 42 4.24 11.34 -0.60
CA GLY A 42 5.64 11.33 -0.21
C GLY A 42 5.88 11.88 1.19
N GLU A 43 5.28 13.01 1.53
CA GLU A 43 5.36 13.64 2.87
C GLU A 43 4.73 12.77 3.97
N SER A 44 3.60 12.11 3.69
CA SER A 44 2.99 11.18 4.65
C SER A 44 3.87 9.97 4.89
N ILE A 45 4.41 9.35 3.82
CA ILE A 45 5.34 8.21 3.90
C ILE A 45 6.60 8.64 4.67
N GLU A 46 7.18 9.79 4.36
CA GLU A 46 8.36 10.32 5.06
C GLU A 46 8.10 10.46 6.56
N SER A 47 6.95 11.00 6.95
CA SER A 47 6.58 11.14 8.36
C SER A 47 6.54 9.77 9.08
N GLY A 48 5.96 8.75 8.44
CA GLY A 48 5.96 7.38 8.96
C GLY A 48 7.36 6.79 9.09
N ILE A 49 8.21 6.92 8.05
CA ILE A 49 9.60 6.47 8.06
C ILE A 49 10.40 7.13 9.19
N ARG A 50 10.26 8.45 9.35
CA ARG A 50 10.96 9.20 10.42
C ARG A 50 10.53 8.76 11.80
N LEU A 51 9.24 8.46 12.01
CA LEU A 51 8.74 7.93 13.27
C LEU A 51 9.33 6.54 13.56
N ALA A 52 9.36 5.63 12.58
CA ALA A 52 9.95 4.31 12.74
C ALA A 52 11.45 4.37 13.08
N LEU A 53 12.19 5.29 12.45
CA LEU A 53 13.60 5.52 12.77
C LEU A 53 13.80 6.09 14.21
N SER A 54 12.90 6.95 14.67
CA SER A 54 12.91 7.46 16.05
C SER A 54 12.67 6.33 17.05
N ASP A 55 11.64 5.51 16.78
CA ASP A 55 11.29 4.35 17.62
C ASP A 55 12.45 3.36 17.74
N ALA A 56 13.12 3.07 16.62
CA ALA A 56 14.26 2.17 16.63
C ALA A 56 15.46 2.70 17.45
N ARG A 57 15.67 4.01 17.46
CA ARG A 57 16.73 4.66 18.26
C ARG A 57 16.43 4.66 19.75
N GLU A 58 15.16 4.77 20.11
CA GLU A 58 14.73 4.81 21.52
C GLU A 58 14.70 3.41 22.16
N ARG A 59 14.54 2.33 21.37
CA ARG A 59 14.55 0.98 21.86
C ARG A 59 15.99 0.51 22.10
N GLU A 60 16.34 0.21 23.34
CA GLU A 60 17.61 -0.40 23.68
C GLU A 60 17.79 -1.71 22.91
N GLY A 61 18.85 -1.82 22.10
CA GLY A 61 19.25 -3.04 21.39
C GLY A 61 18.78 -3.17 19.93
N LEU A 62 18.10 -2.18 19.38
CA LEU A 62 17.90 -2.05 17.93
C LEU A 62 18.77 -0.89 17.38
N PRO A 63 20.08 -1.09 17.21
CA PRO A 63 20.86 -0.12 16.49
C PRO A 63 20.36 -0.14 15.03
N THR A 64 19.92 1.02 14.53
CA THR A 64 19.97 1.21 13.08
C THR A 64 21.44 1.09 12.70
N GLY A 65 21.85 -0.12 12.34
CA GLY A 65 23.23 -0.41 11.96
C GLY A 65 23.62 0.24 10.63
N PHE A 66 22.77 1.13 10.11
CA PHE A 66 22.88 1.80 8.82
C PHE A 66 22.58 3.30 8.94
N GLU A 67 22.95 4.03 7.91
CA GLU A 67 22.59 5.43 7.68
C GLU A 67 21.44 5.49 6.65
N VAL A 68 20.69 6.59 6.62
CA VAL A 68 19.62 6.81 5.64
C VAL A 68 20.00 8.01 4.78
N GLU A 69 19.96 7.81 3.47
CA GLU A 69 20.13 8.85 2.48
C GLU A 69 18.81 9.16 1.79
N TRP A 70 18.46 10.44 1.69
CA TRP A 70 17.15 10.91 1.21
C TRP A 70 17.29 11.62 -0.12
N ALA A 71 16.34 11.38 -1.03
CA ALA A 71 16.19 12.16 -2.26
C ALA A 71 14.71 12.41 -2.56
N ASP A 72 14.47 13.59 -3.18
CA ASP A 72 13.16 13.97 -3.70
C ASP A 72 13.08 13.67 -5.19
N THR A 73 12.07 12.91 -5.60
CA THR A 73 11.82 12.60 -7.01
C THR A 73 11.10 13.72 -7.76
N GLY A 74 10.48 14.65 -7.04
CA GLY A 74 9.61 15.68 -7.64
C GLY A 74 8.37 15.10 -8.33
N SER A 75 7.98 13.86 -8.01
CA SER A 75 6.93 13.09 -8.71
C SER A 75 7.26 12.81 -10.20
N ASP A 76 8.54 12.82 -10.55
CA ASP A 76 9.05 12.55 -11.90
C ASP A 76 9.78 11.21 -11.95
N PRO A 77 9.29 10.21 -12.73
CA PRO A 77 9.95 8.91 -12.88
C PRO A 77 11.40 8.99 -13.36
N SER A 78 11.74 9.94 -14.25
CA SER A 78 13.10 10.10 -14.75
C SER A 78 14.05 10.63 -13.67
N ARG A 79 13.56 11.51 -12.81
CA ARG A 79 14.31 12.00 -11.66
C ARG A 79 14.46 10.91 -10.59
N ALA A 80 13.42 10.09 -10.39
CA ALA A 80 13.53 8.92 -9.51
C ALA A 80 14.69 8.00 -9.92
N VAL A 81 14.82 7.69 -11.22
CA VAL A 81 15.95 6.93 -11.77
C VAL A 81 17.28 7.64 -11.54
N THR A 82 17.34 8.94 -11.79
CA THR A 82 18.58 9.72 -11.63
C THR A 82 19.07 9.69 -10.17
N GLU A 83 18.20 9.95 -9.22
CA GLU A 83 18.54 9.94 -7.78
C GLU A 83 18.88 8.51 -7.29
N PHE A 84 18.16 7.49 -7.80
CA PHE A 84 18.47 6.09 -7.52
C PHE A 84 19.88 5.72 -7.98
N ARG A 85 20.23 5.96 -9.27
CA ARG A 85 21.56 5.67 -9.80
C ARG A 85 22.65 6.38 -9.01
N LYS A 86 22.45 7.65 -8.68
CA LYS A 86 23.40 8.42 -7.89
C LYS A 86 23.66 7.79 -6.52
N MET A 87 22.60 7.39 -5.79
CA MET A 87 22.76 6.71 -4.49
C MET A 87 23.51 5.39 -4.61
N VAL A 88 23.24 4.62 -5.65
CA VAL A 88 23.90 3.32 -5.87
C VAL A 88 25.36 3.50 -6.26
N GLU A 89 25.65 4.32 -7.27
CA GLU A 89 26.99 4.48 -7.83
C GLU A 89 27.95 5.26 -6.91
N GLU A 90 27.45 6.30 -6.21
CA GLU A 90 28.29 7.12 -5.34
C GLU A 90 28.38 6.61 -3.91
N ARG A 91 27.34 5.92 -3.42
CA ARG A 91 27.23 5.54 -2.00
C ARG A 91 27.12 4.04 -1.75
N GLY A 92 27.01 3.24 -2.83
CA GLY A 92 26.96 1.77 -2.73
C GLY A 92 25.70 1.24 -2.06
N VAL A 93 24.56 1.93 -2.20
CA VAL A 93 23.28 1.53 -1.65
C VAL A 93 22.84 0.18 -2.24
N LYS A 94 22.36 -0.75 -1.39
CA LYS A 94 21.87 -2.08 -1.79
C LYS A 94 20.39 -2.30 -1.44
N LEU A 95 19.80 -1.42 -0.64
CA LEU A 95 18.38 -1.40 -0.30
C LEU A 95 17.84 0.01 -0.44
N VAL A 96 16.77 0.16 -1.21
CA VAL A 96 16.06 1.42 -1.41
C VAL A 96 14.61 1.28 -0.99
N ILE A 97 14.08 2.27 -0.29
CA ILE A 97 12.65 2.50 -0.11
C ILE A 97 12.25 3.55 -1.13
N GLY A 98 11.34 3.22 -2.05
CA GLY A 98 10.97 4.13 -3.13
C GLY A 98 9.95 3.56 -4.09
N GLY A 99 9.80 4.19 -5.27
CA GLY A 99 8.75 3.80 -6.20
C GLY A 99 7.36 4.03 -5.60
N VAL A 100 7.13 5.23 -5.07
CA VAL A 100 5.88 5.61 -4.38
C VAL A 100 4.70 5.60 -5.34
N THR A 101 4.87 6.16 -6.53
CA THR A 101 3.89 6.04 -7.60
C THR A 101 4.20 4.84 -8.48
N SER A 102 3.15 4.26 -9.10
CA SER A 102 3.36 3.14 -10.03
C SER A 102 4.24 3.51 -11.23
N ALA A 103 4.19 4.76 -11.68
CA ALA A 103 5.06 5.27 -12.74
C ALA A 103 6.54 5.33 -12.32
N GLU A 104 6.83 5.77 -11.10
CA GLU A 104 8.18 5.73 -10.54
C GLU A 104 8.67 4.29 -10.35
N ALA A 105 7.81 3.40 -9.83
CA ALA A 105 8.14 1.99 -9.66
C ALA A 105 8.48 1.32 -11.01
N MET A 106 7.67 1.53 -12.05
CA MET A 106 7.93 1.01 -13.39
C MET A 106 9.24 1.51 -13.97
N ALA A 107 9.61 2.78 -13.72
CA ALA A 107 10.86 3.34 -14.19
C ALA A 107 12.07 2.81 -13.43
N LEU A 108 11.91 2.49 -12.13
CA LEU A 108 12.99 1.96 -11.29
C LEU A 108 13.26 0.48 -11.54
N ILE A 109 12.26 -0.33 -11.85
CA ILE A 109 12.39 -1.79 -11.97
C ILE A 109 13.55 -2.24 -12.89
N PRO A 110 13.73 -1.73 -14.12
CA PRO A 110 14.89 -2.10 -14.96
C PRO A 110 16.25 -1.76 -14.32
N GLU A 111 16.29 -0.66 -13.57
CA GLU A 111 17.49 -0.19 -12.89
C GLU A 111 17.89 -1.07 -11.71
N LEU A 112 16.86 -1.63 -11.01
CA LEU A 112 17.08 -2.58 -9.91
C LEU A 112 17.82 -3.80 -10.39
N ASP A 113 17.44 -4.36 -11.54
CA ASP A 113 18.04 -5.55 -12.12
C ASP A 113 19.46 -5.24 -12.66
N GLU A 114 19.67 -4.07 -13.29
CA GLU A 114 20.97 -3.66 -13.81
C GLU A 114 22.00 -3.46 -12.70
N LEU A 115 21.61 -2.82 -11.59
CA LEU A 115 22.51 -2.42 -10.50
C LEU A 115 22.48 -3.36 -9.29
N GLU A 116 21.69 -4.42 -9.37
CA GLU A 116 21.51 -5.42 -8.31
C GLU A 116 21.15 -4.80 -6.95
N VAL A 117 20.07 -4.00 -6.92
CA VAL A 117 19.57 -3.30 -5.73
C VAL A 117 18.14 -3.72 -5.41
N VAL A 118 17.88 -4.01 -4.14
CA VAL A 118 16.50 -4.34 -3.67
C VAL A 118 15.71 -3.06 -3.44
N CYS A 119 14.47 -3.04 -3.90
CA CYS A 119 13.52 -1.96 -3.65
C CYS A 119 12.34 -2.44 -2.82
N LEU A 120 12.00 -1.67 -1.78
CA LEU A 120 10.76 -1.82 -1.01
C LEU A 120 9.83 -0.66 -1.34
N SER A 121 8.74 -0.93 -2.04
CA SER A 121 7.75 0.10 -2.36
C SER A 121 6.67 0.17 -1.27
N PRO A 122 6.44 1.38 -0.71
CA PRO A 122 5.43 1.59 0.31
C PRO A 122 4.02 1.79 -0.25
N SER A 123 3.82 2.04 -1.56
CA SER A 123 2.52 2.47 -2.06
C SER A 123 2.23 2.21 -3.54
N ALA A 124 3.17 1.74 -4.35
CA ALA A 124 2.87 1.42 -5.74
C ALA A 124 1.86 0.27 -5.83
N SER A 125 0.75 0.48 -6.56
CA SER A 125 -0.39 -0.44 -6.56
C SER A 125 -0.73 -1.05 -7.93
N ALA A 126 -0.14 -0.56 -9.03
CA ALA A 126 -0.47 -1.07 -10.35
C ALA A 126 -0.26 -2.60 -10.47
N PRO A 127 -1.16 -3.30 -11.18
CA PRO A 127 -1.05 -4.73 -11.42
C PRO A 127 0.28 -5.12 -12.06
N GLY A 128 0.79 -6.27 -11.68
CA GLY A 128 1.95 -6.87 -12.34
C GLY A 128 3.31 -6.23 -12.05
N LEU A 129 3.43 -5.27 -11.14
CA LEU A 129 4.72 -4.62 -10.85
C LEU A 129 5.74 -5.58 -10.27
N ALA A 130 5.38 -6.35 -9.26
CA ALA A 130 6.31 -7.26 -8.59
C ALA A 130 6.73 -8.45 -9.47
N GLN A 131 5.93 -8.81 -10.46
CA GLN A 131 6.28 -9.87 -11.41
C GLN A 131 7.42 -9.47 -12.37
N GLN A 132 7.75 -8.18 -12.49
CA GLN A 132 8.75 -7.68 -13.44
C GLN A 132 10.18 -7.83 -12.95
N SER A 133 10.41 -7.85 -11.62
CA SER A 133 11.74 -8.04 -11.03
C SER A 133 11.68 -8.74 -9.68
N ARG A 134 12.61 -9.67 -9.44
CA ARG A 134 12.77 -10.33 -8.12
C ARG A 134 13.42 -9.43 -7.07
N LEU A 135 13.82 -8.23 -7.44
CA LEU A 135 14.41 -7.22 -6.57
C LEU A 135 13.40 -6.16 -6.14
N PHE A 136 12.17 -6.22 -6.68
CA PHE A 136 11.10 -5.31 -6.32
C PHE A 136 10.10 -5.99 -5.38
N PHE A 137 9.89 -5.40 -4.22
CA PHE A 137 8.92 -5.81 -3.22
C PHE A 137 8.00 -4.66 -2.90
N ARG A 138 6.71 -4.93 -2.71
CA ARG A 138 5.77 -3.90 -2.26
C ARG A 138 4.96 -4.38 -1.07
N ILE A 139 4.81 -3.50 -0.09
CA ILE A 139 3.98 -3.75 1.09
C ILE A 139 2.56 -3.20 0.96
N TYR A 140 2.27 -2.55 -0.15
CA TYR A 140 0.94 -2.03 -0.50
C TYR A 140 0.21 -3.03 -1.40
N PRO A 141 -1.09 -3.32 -1.13
CA PRO A 141 -1.83 -4.28 -1.94
C PRO A 141 -1.91 -3.88 -3.41
N SER A 142 -1.93 -4.88 -4.29
CA SER A 142 -2.20 -4.66 -5.71
C SER A 142 -3.63 -4.22 -5.94
N ASP A 143 -3.85 -3.35 -6.93
CA ASP A 143 -5.18 -2.95 -7.40
C ASP A 143 -6.02 -4.14 -7.87
N GLU A 144 -5.39 -5.26 -8.30
CA GLU A 144 -6.07 -6.52 -8.59
C GLU A 144 -6.88 -7.04 -7.39
N LEU A 145 -6.32 -6.91 -6.19
CA LEU A 145 -6.98 -7.34 -4.95
C LEU A 145 -8.17 -6.46 -4.59
N GLU A 146 -8.23 -5.25 -5.11
CA GLU A 146 -9.35 -4.33 -4.91
C GLU A 146 -10.62 -4.86 -5.58
N GLY A 147 -10.53 -5.28 -6.84
CA GLY A 147 -11.61 -5.90 -7.59
C GLY A 147 -12.12 -7.19 -6.93
N HIS A 148 -11.20 -8.07 -6.50
CA HIS A 148 -11.53 -9.30 -5.76
C HIS A 148 -12.24 -9.00 -4.44
N THR A 149 -11.74 -8.02 -3.68
CA THR A 149 -12.33 -7.61 -2.39
C THR A 149 -13.75 -7.09 -2.56
N ALA A 150 -13.99 -6.24 -3.57
CA ALA A 150 -15.32 -5.71 -3.88
C ALA A 150 -16.28 -6.84 -4.31
N ALA A 151 -15.83 -7.79 -5.12
CA ALA A 151 -16.61 -8.94 -5.57
C ALA A 151 -17.07 -9.82 -4.38
N ASN A 152 -16.12 -10.25 -3.54
CA ASN A 152 -16.42 -11.04 -2.35
C ASN A 152 -17.33 -10.29 -1.38
N PHE A 153 -17.12 -8.99 -1.21
CA PHE A 153 -17.94 -8.17 -0.33
C PHE A 153 -19.39 -8.07 -0.82
N LEU A 154 -19.60 -7.78 -2.10
CA LEU A 154 -20.93 -7.72 -2.71
C LEU A 154 -21.65 -9.05 -2.63
N PHE A 155 -21.01 -10.13 -3.07
CA PHE A 155 -21.61 -11.45 -3.17
C PHE A 155 -21.80 -12.12 -1.81
N GLU A 156 -20.69 -12.33 -1.08
CA GLU A 156 -20.72 -13.13 0.15
C GLU A 156 -21.19 -12.34 1.38
N ARG A 157 -20.77 -11.06 1.47
CA ARG A 157 -21.04 -10.25 2.66
C ARG A 157 -22.38 -9.54 2.62
N LEU A 158 -22.74 -8.99 1.46
CA LEU A 158 -24.00 -8.27 1.27
C LEU A 158 -25.11 -9.13 0.67
N GLY A 159 -24.79 -10.33 0.15
CA GLY A 159 -25.73 -11.22 -0.52
C GLY A 159 -26.31 -10.60 -1.79
N LYS A 160 -25.55 -9.76 -2.48
CA LYS A 160 -25.98 -9.10 -3.71
C LYS A 160 -25.42 -9.89 -4.89
N HIS A 161 -26.33 -10.51 -5.64
CA HIS A 161 -26.00 -11.39 -6.75
C HIS A 161 -26.14 -10.74 -8.12
N ASP A 162 -26.92 -9.64 -8.19
CA ASP A 162 -27.12 -8.83 -9.38
C ASP A 162 -26.60 -7.42 -9.14
N VAL A 163 -25.61 -7.01 -9.91
CA VAL A 163 -24.93 -5.73 -9.76
C VAL A 163 -24.91 -4.94 -11.07
N LEU A 164 -25.13 -3.63 -10.97
CA LEU A 164 -24.90 -2.69 -12.07
C LEU A 164 -23.47 -2.15 -11.93
N LEU A 165 -22.68 -2.24 -13.01
CA LEU A 165 -21.35 -1.63 -13.06
C LEU A 165 -21.41 -0.25 -13.68
N PHE A 166 -20.57 0.64 -13.16
CA PHE A 166 -20.17 1.89 -13.80
C PHE A 166 -18.65 1.87 -13.97
N THR A 167 -18.16 2.06 -15.17
CA THR A 167 -16.74 1.90 -15.46
C THR A 167 -16.18 3.11 -16.18
N GLY A 168 -15.17 3.77 -15.61
CA GLY A 168 -14.32 4.73 -16.31
C GLY A 168 -13.40 4.04 -17.31
N ASP A 169 -12.76 4.79 -18.20
CA ASP A 169 -11.76 4.26 -19.16
C ASP A 169 -10.37 4.80 -18.86
N THR A 170 -9.78 4.30 -17.81
CA THR A 170 -8.42 4.64 -17.38
C THR A 170 -7.57 3.38 -17.22
N GLU A 171 -6.26 3.54 -17.11
CA GLU A 171 -5.37 2.41 -16.84
C GLU A 171 -5.67 1.74 -15.49
N TYR A 172 -6.04 2.53 -14.50
CA TYR A 172 -6.49 2.07 -13.19
C TYR A 172 -7.75 1.18 -13.28
N THR A 173 -8.78 1.64 -13.98
CA THR A 173 -10.04 0.88 -14.11
C THR A 173 -9.86 -0.39 -14.94
N ARG A 174 -8.94 -0.38 -15.93
CA ARG A 174 -8.57 -1.56 -16.72
C ARG A 174 -7.84 -2.62 -15.90
N GLY A 175 -7.19 -2.27 -14.81
CA GLY A 175 -6.59 -3.21 -13.87
C GLY A 175 -7.63 -3.86 -12.94
N ILE A 176 -8.61 -3.10 -12.46
CA ILE A 176 -9.58 -3.56 -11.45
C ILE A 176 -10.73 -4.36 -12.06
N LYS A 177 -11.32 -3.87 -13.15
CA LYS A 177 -12.55 -4.45 -13.74
C LYS A 177 -12.40 -5.92 -14.14
N PRO A 178 -11.36 -6.34 -14.87
CA PRO A 178 -11.21 -7.75 -15.24
C PRO A 178 -11.14 -8.67 -14.01
N GLU A 179 -10.44 -8.27 -12.98
CA GLU A 179 -10.30 -9.05 -11.75
C GLU A 179 -11.62 -9.11 -10.96
N PHE A 180 -12.38 -8.02 -10.94
CA PHE A 180 -13.74 -8.03 -10.40
C PHE A 180 -14.65 -9.01 -11.17
N LEU A 181 -14.69 -8.95 -12.50
CA LEU A 181 -15.53 -9.80 -13.32
C LEU A 181 -15.16 -11.28 -13.16
N LYS A 182 -13.88 -11.60 -13.18
CA LYS A 182 -13.36 -12.95 -12.96
C LYS A 182 -13.80 -13.50 -11.59
N GLN A 183 -13.64 -12.71 -10.53
CA GLN A 183 -14.04 -13.14 -9.20
C GLN A 183 -15.57 -13.19 -9.06
N TYR A 184 -16.27 -12.12 -9.46
CA TYR A 184 -17.70 -11.98 -9.24
C TYR A 184 -18.54 -12.91 -10.10
N GLN A 185 -18.28 -12.94 -11.42
CA GLN A 185 -19.06 -13.75 -12.38
C GLN A 185 -18.55 -15.19 -12.49
N GLU A 186 -17.23 -15.39 -12.70
CA GLU A 186 -16.70 -16.73 -13.00
C GLU A 186 -16.52 -17.57 -11.75
N ALA A 187 -16.02 -17.02 -10.65
CA ALA A 187 -15.75 -17.77 -9.42
C ALA A 187 -16.98 -17.86 -8.51
N LEU A 188 -17.73 -16.77 -8.34
CA LEU A 188 -18.86 -16.69 -7.40
C LEU A 188 -20.23 -16.91 -8.05
N GLY A 189 -20.35 -16.72 -9.36
CA GLY A 189 -21.61 -16.89 -10.09
C GLY A 189 -22.55 -15.69 -10.01
N GLY A 190 -22.03 -14.50 -9.72
CA GLY A 190 -22.79 -13.25 -9.73
C GLY A 190 -23.14 -12.78 -11.15
N THR A 191 -24.11 -11.90 -11.27
CA THR A 191 -24.58 -11.33 -12.54
C THR A 191 -24.25 -9.86 -12.62
N VAL A 192 -23.58 -9.42 -13.68
CA VAL A 192 -23.50 -8.00 -14.05
C VAL A 192 -24.68 -7.72 -15.00
N VAL A 193 -25.66 -6.96 -14.50
CA VAL A 193 -26.90 -6.64 -15.21
C VAL A 193 -26.65 -5.74 -16.40
N GLU A 194 -25.76 -4.78 -16.24
CA GLU A 194 -25.27 -3.87 -17.26
C GLU A 194 -23.89 -3.33 -16.84
N ASP A 195 -23.05 -3.01 -17.82
CA ASP A 195 -21.76 -2.34 -17.63
C ASP A 195 -21.80 -0.98 -18.32
N VAL A 196 -22.03 0.05 -17.56
CA VAL A 196 -22.22 1.41 -18.04
C VAL A 196 -20.87 2.09 -18.17
N ALA A 197 -20.45 2.36 -19.40
CA ALA A 197 -19.22 3.09 -19.70
C ALA A 197 -19.41 4.60 -19.43
N LEU A 198 -18.70 5.15 -18.45
CA LEU A 198 -18.81 6.57 -18.04
C LEU A 198 -18.24 7.56 -19.06
N THR A 199 -17.51 7.08 -20.05
CA THR A 199 -16.93 7.88 -21.13
C THR A 199 -17.86 8.08 -22.32
N GLU A 200 -19.00 7.37 -22.35
CA GLU A 200 -19.97 7.47 -23.43
C GLU A 200 -21.00 8.59 -23.16
N ASP A 201 -21.29 9.41 -24.17
CA ASP A 201 -22.36 10.38 -24.08
C ASP A 201 -23.70 9.68 -23.83
N GLY A 202 -24.46 10.16 -22.84
CA GLY A 202 -25.76 9.57 -22.48
C GLY A 202 -25.69 8.34 -21.58
N TRP A 203 -24.57 8.08 -20.91
CA TRP A 203 -24.44 7.00 -19.93
C TRP A 203 -25.54 7.03 -18.86
N GLU A 204 -26.04 8.21 -18.50
CA GLU A 204 -27.13 8.37 -17.53
C GLU A 204 -28.45 7.77 -18.02
N GLN A 205 -28.71 7.75 -19.33
CA GLN A 205 -29.90 7.09 -19.88
C GLN A 205 -29.74 5.59 -19.83
N VAL A 206 -28.61 5.04 -20.22
CA VAL A 206 -28.31 3.60 -20.14
C VAL A 206 -28.44 3.11 -18.69
N ALA A 207 -27.85 3.85 -17.75
CA ALA A 207 -27.94 3.58 -16.33
C ALA A 207 -29.38 3.63 -15.79
N ALA A 208 -30.18 4.63 -16.23
CA ALA A 208 -31.58 4.74 -15.80
C ALA A 208 -32.43 3.57 -16.31
N GLU A 209 -32.21 3.13 -17.56
CA GLU A 209 -32.87 1.96 -18.13
C GLU A 209 -32.47 0.66 -17.40
N ALA A 210 -31.18 0.53 -17.04
CA ALA A 210 -30.68 -0.61 -16.27
C ALA A 210 -31.28 -0.64 -14.84
N LEU A 211 -31.32 0.50 -14.15
CA LEU A 211 -31.90 0.62 -12.81
C LEU A 211 -33.42 0.37 -12.76
N ALA A 212 -34.13 0.57 -13.88
CA ALA A 212 -35.54 0.27 -13.98
C ALA A 212 -35.84 -1.24 -14.10
N ARG A 213 -34.84 -2.09 -14.32
CA ARG A 213 -34.99 -3.53 -14.33
C ARG A 213 -35.15 -4.05 -12.90
N ASP A 214 -36.03 -5.01 -12.70
CA ASP A 214 -36.19 -5.67 -11.40
C ASP A 214 -34.88 -6.38 -11.00
N GLY A 215 -34.50 -6.23 -9.74
CA GLY A 215 -33.38 -6.98 -9.15
C GLY A 215 -32.06 -6.22 -8.98
N VAL A 216 -31.90 -5.01 -9.51
CA VAL A 216 -30.69 -4.21 -9.27
C VAL A 216 -30.71 -3.64 -7.85
N GLU A 217 -30.05 -4.33 -6.93
CA GLU A 217 -29.97 -3.94 -5.52
C GLU A 217 -28.58 -3.40 -5.13
N ALA A 218 -27.61 -3.46 -6.01
CA ALA A 218 -26.25 -2.97 -5.76
C ALA A 218 -25.61 -2.41 -7.02
N VAL A 219 -24.70 -1.49 -6.79
CA VAL A 219 -23.88 -0.84 -7.80
C VAL A 219 -22.41 -0.97 -7.42
N TYR A 220 -21.56 -1.22 -8.39
CA TYR A 220 -20.12 -1.07 -8.24
C TYR A 220 -19.60 -0.02 -9.22
N ALA A 221 -19.07 1.09 -8.69
CA ALA A 221 -18.51 2.17 -9.49
C ALA A 221 -16.97 2.09 -9.49
N ILE A 222 -16.41 1.77 -10.66
CA ILE A 222 -14.97 1.61 -10.90
C ILE A 222 -14.49 2.86 -11.64
N GLY A 223 -13.80 3.76 -10.94
CA GLY A 223 -13.37 5.03 -11.52
C GLY A 223 -12.45 5.81 -10.60
N TYR A 224 -12.03 6.98 -11.06
CA TYR A 224 -11.43 7.99 -10.20
C TYR A 224 -12.49 8.84 -9.49
N ALA A 225 -12.04 9.68 -8.58
CA ALA A 225 -12.87 10.46 -7.68
C ALA A 225 -14.03 11.21 -8.38
N GLU A 226 -13.77 11.90 -9.47
CA GLU A 226 -14.76 12.69 -10.21
C GLU A 226 -15.80 11.81 -10.90
N GLU A 227 -15.38 10.68 -11.49
CA GLU A 227 -16.26 9.71 -12.13
C GLU A 227 -17.20 9.09 -11.09
N ILE A 228 -16.64 8.64 -9.96
CA ILE A 228 -17.43 8.08 -8.86
C ILE A 228 -18.40 9.11 -8.31
N LEU A 229 -17.98 10.36 -8.12
CA LEU A 229 -18.83 11.43 -7.63
C LEU A 229 -20.01 11.71 -8.57
N SER A 230 -19.80 11.63 -9.89
CA SER A 230 -20.86 11.76 -10.89
C SER A 230 -21.88 10.62 -10.76
N VAL A 231 -21.45 9.38 -10.61
CA VAL A 231 -22.31 8.21 -10.36
C VAL A 231 -23.09 8.37 -9.06
N VAL A 232 -22.44 8.75 -7.97
CA VAL A 232 -23.06 8.94 -6.65
C VAL A 232 -24.16 10.01 -6.70
N ARG A 233 -23.90 11.15 -7.35
CA ARG A 233 -24.89 12.21 -7.56
C ARG A 233 -26.07 11.75 -8.42
N PHE A 234 -25.77 11.01 -9.50
CA PHE A 234 -26.79 10.44 -10.38
C PHE A 234 -27.73 9.48 -9.64
N LEU A 235 -27.18 8.57 -8.84
CA LEU A 235 -27.94 7.60 -8.05
C LEU A 235 -28.77 8.29 -6.95
N SER A 236 -28.17 9.23 -6.23
CA SER A 236 -28.84 10.01 -5.19
C SER A 236 -30.01 10.83 -5.72
N ALA A 237 -29.85 11.49 -6.87
CA ALA A 237 -30.91 12.26 -7.51
C ALA A 237 -32.10 11.40 -7.93
N ARG A 238 -31.95 10.09 -8.07
CA ARG A 238 -33.00 9.12 -8.40
C ARG A 238 -33.55 8.37 -7.20
N GLY A 239 -33.07 8.67 -6.00
CA GLY A 239 -33.49 7.99 -4.77
C GLY A 239 -33.09 6.51 -4.74
N PHE A 240 -31.95 6.16 -5.31
CA PHE A 240 -31.46 4.77 -5.26
C PHE A 240 -31.15 4.37 -3.81
N GLU A 241 -31.89 3.37 -3.31
CA GLU A 241 -31.75 2.86 -1.93
C GLU A 241 -30.86 1.62 -1.82
N GLY A 242 -30.34 1.12 -2.96
CA GLY A 242 -29.45 -0.04 -3.00
C GLY A 242 -28.06 0.24 -2.44
N ARG A 243 -27.21 -0.76 -2.48
CA ARG A 243 -25.85 -0.64 -1.98
C ARG A 243 -24.93 -0.08 -3.04
N ILE A 244 -24.15 0.93 -2.67
CA ILE A 244 -23.12 1.51 -3.53
C ILE A 244 -21.76 1.09 -2.99
N VAL A 245 -21.02 0.36 -3.82
CA VAL A 245 -19.61 0.02 -3.61
C VAL A 245 -18.80 0.79 -4.65
N THR A 246 -17.65 1.31 -4.26
CA THR A 246 -16.76 2.04 -5.15
C THR A 246 -15.33 1.55 -5.00
N THR A 247 -14.41 2.10 -5.79
CA THR A 247 -12.96 1.88 -5.63
C THR A 247 -12.39 2.76 -4.51
N SER A 248 -11.15 2.47 -4.12
CA SER A 248 -10.37 3.24 -3.14
C SER A 248 -10.21 4.72 -3.51
N ALA A 249 -10.32 5.05 -4.80
CA ALA A 249 -10.27 6.42 -5.30
C ALA A 249 -11.36 7.35 -4.72
N PHE A 250 -12.44 6.79 -4.15
CA PHE A 250 -13.43 7.55 -3.41
C PHE A 250 -12.89 8.11 -2.07
N TYR A 251 -11.81 7.51 -1.54
CA TYR A 251 -11.23 7.93 -0.27
C TYR A 251 -10.49 9.26 -0.38
N SER A 252 -11.24 10.34 -0.32
CA SER A 252 -10.73 11.69 -0.19
C SER A 252 -11.67 12.50 0.69
N GLY A 253 -11.11 13.21 1.65
CA GLY A 253 -11.92 14.10 2.50
C GLY A 253 -12.64 15.17 1.69
N GLN A 254 -12.12 15.58 0.54
CA GLN A 254 -12.76 16.51 -0.38
C GLN A 254 -13.94 15.83 -1.07
N VAL A 255 -13.74 14.68 -1.70
CA VAL A 255 -14.77 13.92 -2.43
C VAL A 255 -15.96 13.58 -1.52
N ILE A 256 -15.68 13.10 -0.30
CA ILE A 256 -16.73 12.78 0.69
C ILE A 256 -17.52 14.04 1.09
N ARG A 257 -16.85 15.17 1.30
CA ARG A 257 -17.55 16.43 1.58
C ARG A 257 -18.38 16.94 0.40
N GLU A 258 -17.88 16.78 -0.83
CA GLU A 258 -18.59 17.19 -2.06
C GLU A 258 -19.79 16.28 -2.35
N ALA A 259 -19.71 15.00 -2.03
CA ALA A 259 -20.83 14.06 -2.10
C ALA A 259 -21.89 14.36 -1.03
N GLY A 260 -21.49 14.94 0.13
CA GLY A 260 -22.40 15.29 1.21
C GLY A 260 -23.20 14.10 1.72
N GLU A 261 -24.54 14.28 1.82
CA GLU A 261 -25.46 13.22 2.26
C GLU A 261 -25.46 12.00 1.32
N ALA A 262 -25.16 12.20 0.03
CA ALA A 262 -25.10 11.12 -0.95
C ALA A 262 -23.91 10.15 -0.70
N ALA A 263 -22.91 10.56 0.09
CA ALA A 263 -21.82 9.67 0.49
C ALA A 263 -22.24 8.65 1.56
N GLU A 264 -23.37 8.89 2.25
CA GLU A 264 -23.78 8.05 3.38
C GLU A 264 -24.06 6.61 2.96
N GLY A 265 -23.39 5.67 3.63
CA GLY A 265 -23.53 4.24 3.35
C GLY A 265 -22.70 3.72 2.17
N ILE A 266 -21.95 4.58 1.46
CA ILE A 266 -21.03 4.14 0.41
C ILE A 266 -19.91 3.32 1.05
N VAL A 267 -19.58 2.19 0.40
CA VAL A 267 -18.55 1.25 0.84
C VAL A 267 -17.43 1.20 -0.20
N PHE A 268 -16.20 1.14 0.27
CA PHE A 268 -15.02 1.05 -0.61
C PHE A 268 -13.87 0.33 0.09
N PRO A 269 -13.01 -0.36 -0.68
CA PRO A 269 -11.80 -0.98 -0.14
C PRO A 269 -10.70 0.05 0.10
N LEU A 270 -9.89 -0.17 1.12
CA LEU A 270 -8.61 0.52 1.33
C LEU A 270 -7.57 -0.50 1.80
N PRO A 271 -6.29 -0.22 1.62
CA PRO A 271 -5.23 -0.99 2.27
C PRO A 271 -5.48 -1.09 3.77
N PRO A 272 -5.09 -2.20 4.40
CA PRO A 272 -5.47 -2.47 5.78
C PRO A 272 -4.76 -1.52 6.76
N PHE A 273 -5.46 -0.49 7.16
CA PHE A 273 -5.07 0.40 8.26
C PHE A 273 -6.32 1.07 8.86
N ASP A 274 -6.70 0.63 10.05
CA ASP A 274 -7.77 1.29 10.80
C ASP A 274 -7.20 2.14 11.93
N ARG A 275 -6.99 3.45 11.68
CA ARG A 275 -6.46 4.40 12.65
C ARG A 275 -7.28 4.52 13.93
N THR A 276 -8.48 3.96 13.96
CA THR A 276 -9.37 3.97 15.12
C THR A 276 -9.30 2.67 15.93
N SER A 277 -8.43 1.73 15.53
CA SER A 277 -8.20 0.49 16.24
C SER A 277 -7.62 0.74 17.63
N GLU A 278 -8.20 0.08 18.63
CA GLU A 278 -7.72 0.09 20.01
C GLU A 278 -6.74 -1.05 20.30
N LYS A 279 -6.29 -1.76 19.24
CA LYS A 279 -5.37 -2.89 19.35
C LYS A 279 -3.95 -2.49 18.98
N GLU A 280 -2.97 -3.12 19.63
CA GLU A 280 -1.57 -3.03 19.21
C GLU A 280 -1.35 -3.78 17.88
N PRO A 281 -0.40 -3.30 17.05
CA PRO A 281 0.50 -2.15 17.26
C PRO A 281 -0.12 -0.80 16.81
N VAL A 282 -1.34 -0.79 16.26
CA VAL A 282 -1.97 0.41 15.69
C VAL A 282 -2.16 1.51 16.74
N LEU A 283 -2.64 1.14 17.93
CA LEU A 283 -2.89 2.10 19.00
C LEU A 283 -1.63 2.89 19.39
N SER A 284 -0.52 2.19 19.61
CA SER A 284 0.77 2.83 19.92
C SER A 284 1.26 3.72 18.78
N PHE A 285 1.18 3.27 17.54
CA PHE A 285 1.57 4.05 16.37
C PHE A 285 0.76 5.35 16.26
N VAL A 286 -0.57 5.25 16.34
CA VAL A 286 -1.46 6.43 16.20
C VAL A 286 -1.17 7.45 17.30
N ASN A 287 -1.04 7.03 18.56
CA ASN A 287 -0.75 7.91 19.66
C ASN A 287 0.60 8.62 19.46
N ARG A 288 1.67 7.90 19.17
CA ARG A 288 3.00 8.48 18.94
C ARG A 288 3.03 9.40 17.73
N TYR A 289 2.32 9.04 16.66
CA TYR A 289 2.23 9.88 15.46
C TYR A 289 1.51 11.20 15.78
N MET A 290 0.40 11.15 16.52
CA MET A 290 -0.33 12.34 16.94
C MET A 290 0.50 13.22 17.89
N ASP A 291 1.24 12.61 18.83
CA ASP A 291 2.13 13.34 19.75
C ASP A 291 3.30 14.02 19.02
N THR A 292 3.77 13.41 17.91
CA THR A 292 4.92 13.92 17.15
C THR A 292 4.53 14.98 16.12
N TYR A 293 3.39 14.76 15.43
CA TYR A 293 3.02 15.57 14.26
C TYR A 293 1.74 16.39 14.44
N GLU A 294 1.09 16.31 15.60
CA GLU A 294 -0.16 17.03 15.95
C GLU A 294 -1.31 16.80 14.94
N ARG A 295 -1.24 15.69 14.23
CA ARG A 295 -2.26 15.26 13.25
C ARG A 295 -2.40 13.74 13.25
N ALA A 296 -3.58 13.24 12.86
CA ALA A 296 -3.78 11.80 12.73
C ALA A 296 -3.02 11.23 11.52
N PRO A 297 -2.43 10.02 11.63
CA PRO A 297 -1.81 9.35 10.50
C PRO A 297 -2.86 8.94 9.47
N ASP A 298 -2.46 8.95 8.20
CA ASP A 298 -3.19 8.32 7.10
C ASP A 298 -2.59 6.96 6.75
N VAL A 299 -3.15 6.31 5.73
CA VAL A 299 -2.68 5.00 5.26
C VAL A 299 -1.24 5.05 4.73
N PHE A 300 -0.82 6.14 4.13
CA PHE A 300 0.53 6.30 3.58
C PHE A 300 1.57 6.46 4.69
N ALA A 301 1.25 7.21 5.75
CA ALA A 301 2.09 7.29 6.95
C ALA A 301 2.25 5.92 7.62
N ALA A 302 1.18 5.11 7.68
CA ALA A 302 1.24 3.76 8.22
C ALA A 302 2.16 2.85 7.40
N HIS A 303 2.04 2.88 6.06
CA HIS A 303 2.94 2.11 5.19
C HIS A 303 4.39 2.63 5.23
N GLY A 304 4.59 3.95 5.40
CA GLY A 304 5.91 4.53 5.63
C GLY A 304 6.56 4.02 6.91
N PHE A 305 5.78 3.91 7.98
CA PHE A 305 6.23 3.34 9.26
C PHE A 305 6.60 1.86 9.11
N ASP A 306 5.75 1.08 8.47
CA ASP A 306 5.95 -0.36 8.30
C ASP A 306 7.11 -0.69 7.36
N VAL A 307 7.25 0.02 6.23
CA VAL A 307 8.33 -0.24 5.28
C VAL A 307 9.70 0.02 5.89
N MET A 308 9.83 1.06 6.73
CA MET A 308 11.08 1.33 7.44
C MET A 308 11.31 0.32 8.58
N GLY A 309 10.26 -0.05 9.31
CA GLY A 309 10.35 -1.12 10.33
C GLY A 309 10.84 -2.43 9.72
N LEU A 310 10.28 -2.82 8.56
CA LEU A 310 10.73 -3.97 7.80
C LEU A 310 12.19 -3.83 7.33
N ALA A 311 12.58 -2.67 6.80
CA ALA A 311 13.96 -2.40 6.37
C ALA A 311 14.95 -2.51 7.53
N ILE A 312 14.60 -2.02 8.72
CA ILE A 312 15.42 -2.16 9.94
C ILE A 312 15.62 -3.64 10.28
N GLN A 313 14.57 -4.44 10.26
CA GLN A 313 14.66 -5.87 10.54
C GLN A 313 15.50 -6.60 9.49
N VAL A 314 15.27 -6.34 8.21
CA VAL A 314 16.03 -6.92 7.09
C VAL A 314 17.52 -6.60 7.22
N MET A 315 17.88 -5.33 7.43
CA MET A 315 19.27 -4.91 7.56
C MET A 315 19.95 -5.46 8.84
N SER A 316 19.19 -5.79 9.85
CA SER A 316 19.71 -6.47 11.04
C SER A 316 20.13 -7.93 10.78
N LEU A 317 19.46 -8.59 9.83
CA LEU A 317 19.66 -9.98 9.43
C LEU A 317 20.67 -10.12 8.29
N ALA A 318 20.64 -9.21 7.31
CA ALA A 318 21.53 -9.23 6.15
C ALA A 318 22.95 -8.83 6.55
N LYS A 319 23.85 -9.81 6.67
CA LYS A 319 25.27 -9.60 7.08
C LYS A 319 26.22 -10.45 6.24
N PRO A 320 27.05 -9.84 5.38
CA PRO A 320 27.07 -8.39 5.03
C PRO A 320 25.78 -7.94 4.33
N PRO A 321 25.46 -6.65 4.32
CA PRO A 321 24.23 -6.11 3.72
C PRO A 321 24.35 -5.99 2.19
N GLU A 322 24.60 -7.12 1.55
CA GLU A 322 24.65 -7.29 0.11
C GLU A 322 23.30 -7.77 -0.43
N THR A 323 23.01 -7.52 -1.69
CA THR A 323 21.76 -7.84 -2.36
C THR A 323 21.24 -9.25 -2.06
N LEU A 324 22.11 -10.26 -2.17
CA LEU A 324 21.73 -11.64 -1.91
C LEU A 324 21.32 -11.89 -0.44
N GLU A 325 22.01 -11.28 0.51
CA GLU A 325 21.69 -11.44 1.94
C GLU A 325 20.41 -10.68 2.32
N ILE A 326 20.18 -9.52 1.67
CA ILE A 326 18.92 -8.76 1.78
C ILE A 326 17.75 -9.60 1.24
N LEU A 327 17.90 -10.23 0.07
CA LEU A 327 16.87 -11.13 -0.48
C LEU A 327 16.62 -12.34 0.41
N LYS A 328 17.66 -12.95 0.99
CA LYS A 328 17.49 -14.05 1.95
C LYS A 328 16.76 -13.59 3.20
N ALA A 329 17.09 -12.39 3.70
CA ALA A 329 16.40 -11.83 4.86
C ALA A 329 14.91 -11.60 4.58
N LEU A 330 14.56 -11.03 3.41
CA LEU A 330 13.17 -10.81 3.01
C LEU A 330 12.38 -12.10 2.80
N ASN A 331 12.96 -13.10 2.12
CA ASN A 331 12.22 -14.31 1.76
C ASN A 331 12.19 -15.38 2.86
N PHE A 332 13.20 -15.42 3.73
CA PHE A 332 13.38 -16.51 4.70
C PHE A 332 13.69 -16.04 6.12
N GLY A 333 14.28 -14.86 6.28
CA GLY A 333 14.73 -14.36 7.58
C GLY A 333 13.62 -13.64 8.35
N VAL A 334 12.78 -12.90 7.65
CA VAL A 334 11.60 -12.25 8.21
C VAL A 334 10.41 -13.19 7.99
N ALA A 335 10.21 -14.13 8.93
CA ALA A 335 9.13 -15.12 8.81
C ALA A 335 7.75 -14.45 8.84
N GLU A 336 7.59 -13.39 9.62
CA GLU A 336 6.39 -12.58 9.71
C GLU A 336 6.79 -11.21 10.30
N PHE A 337 6.49 -10.14 9.58
CA PHE A 337 6.59 -8.78 10.12
C PHE A 337 5.18 -8.29 10.45
N MET A 338 4.92 -8.07 11.74
CA MET A 338 3.63 -7.51 12.17
C MET A 338 3.70 -6.00 12.15
N GLY A 339 3.21 -5.42 11.07
CA GLY A 339 3.09 -3.98 10.90
C GLY A 339 1.80 -3.40 11.48
N VAL A 340 1.68 -2.09 11.43
CA VAL A 340 0.43 -1.38 11.76
C VAL A 340 -0.61 -1.52 10.64
N THR A 341 -0.15 -1.89 9.44
CA THR A 341 -1.01 -2.26 8.30
C THR A 341 -1.34 -3.76 8.26
N GLY A 342 -0.95 -4.52 9.30
CA GLY A 342 -1.16 -5.96 9.40
C GLY A 342 0.10 -6.78 9.14
N PRO A 343 -0.03 -8.11 9.03
CA PRO A 343 1.11 -8.97 8.76
C PRO A 343 1.65 -8.77 7.35
N ILE A 344 2.94 -8.45 7.24
CA ILE A 344 3.61 -8.31 5.94
C ILE A 344 4.29 -9.63 5.61
N LEU A 345 3.70 -10.33 4.67
CA LEU A 345 4.20 -11.56 4.06
C LEU A 345 4.19 -11.37 2.55
N PHE A 346 5.27 -11.74 1.90
CA PHE A 346 5.37 -11.66 0.45
C PHE A 346 4.98 -12.98 -0.23
N ASP A 347 4.47 -12.89 -1.45
CA ASP A 347 4.35 -14.02 -2.35
C ASP A 347 5.69 -14.30 -3.05
N ASP A 348 5.70 -15.25 -3.97
CA ASP A 348 6.91 -15.66 -4.70
C ASP A 348 7.44 -14.57 -5.66
N HIS A 349 6.66 -13.49 -5.86
CA HIS A 349 7.01 -12.37 -6.73
C HIS A 349 7.43 -11.11 -5.96
N GLY A 350 7.09 -10.99 -4.67
CA GLY A 350 7.38 -9.82 -3.86
C GLY A 350 6.14 -8.94 -3.60
N ASP A 351 4.94 -9.41 -3.93
CA ASP A 351 3.68 -8.78 -3.55
C ASP A 351 3.26 -9.18 -2.13
N VAL A 352 2.74 -8.20 -1.39
CA VAL A 352 2.19 -8.50 -0.06
C VAL A 352 0.92 -9.36 -0.14
N LYS A 353 0.84 -10.38 0.73
CA LYS A 353 -0.28 -11.35 0.78
C LYS A 353 -1.42 -10.89 1.69
N HIS A 354 -1.89 -9.68 1.59
CA HIS A 354 -3.08 -9.30 2.32
C HIS A 354 -4.06 -8.49 1.44
N TYR A 355 -5.34 -8.73 1.68
CA TYR A 355 -6.40 -8.07 0.94
C TYR A 355 -6.72 -6.70 1.54
N PRO A 356 -7.19 -5.75 0.73
CA PRO A 356 -7.77 -4.51 1.21
C PRO A 356 -8.90 -4.77 2.22
N MET A 357 -9.06 -3.86 3.16
CA MET A 357 -10.19 -3.85 4.10
C MET A 357 -11.32 -2.99 3.56
N MET A 358 -12.57 -3.39 3.82
CA MET A 358 -13.73 -2.58 3.44
C MET A 358 -13.99 -1.48 4.48
N PHE A 359 -14.27 -0.28 3.99
CA PHE A 359 -14.63 0.90 4.75
C PHE A 359 -16.00 1.41 4.32
N ILE A 360 -16.67 2.16 5.19
CA ILE A 360 -17.99 2.73 4.96
C ILE A 360 -18.01 4.19 5.41
N VAL A 361 -18.74 5.04 4.68
CA VAL A 361 -19.06 6.39 5.16
C VAL A 361 -20.28 6.32 6.07
N LYS A 362 -20.14 6.79 7.31
CA LYS A 362 -21.22 6.85 8.30
C LYS A 362 -21.15 8.15 9.10
N GLY A 363 -22.24 8.94 9.02
CA GLY A 363 -22.28 10.26 9.64
C GLY A 363 -21.18 11.19 9.15
N GLY A 364 -20.83 11.13 7.86
CA GLY A 364 -19.75 11.88 7.23
C GLY A 364 -18.34 11.43 7.64
N GLN A 365 -18.18 10.34 8.38
CA GLN A 365 -16.91 9.77 8.80
C GLN A 365 -16.63 8.45 8.08
N VAL A 366 -15.38 8.16 7.83
CA VAL A 366 -14.93 6.87 7.28
C VAL A 366 -14.57 5.95 8.42
N LEU A 367 -15.25 4.81 8.49
CA LEU A 367 -15.05 3.75 9.49
C LEU A 367 -14.73 2.46 8.79
N SER A 368 -13.91 1.60 9.41
CA SER A 368 -13.81 0.23 8.91
C SER A 368 -15.19 -0.45 9.00
N TYR A 369 -15.54 -1.24 7.98
CA TYR A 369 -16.85 -1.90 7.92
C TYR A 369 -17.07 -2.84 9.12
N GLN A 370 -15.98 -3.44 9.61
CA GLN A 370 -16.03 -4.25 10.83
C GLN A 370 -16.44 -3.41 12.05
N ARG A 371 -15.84 -2.24 12.24
CA ARG A 371 -16.17 -1.34 13.36
C ARG A 371 -17.62 -0.84 13.26
N PHE A 372 -18.06 -0.52 12.04
CA PHE A 372 -19.47 -0.18 11.80
C PHE A 372 -20.40 -1.29 12.29
N LEU A 373 -20.14 -2.56 11.90
CA LEU A 373 -20.97 -3.70 12.34
C LEU A 373 -20.93 -3.91 13.86
N GLU A 374 -19.78 -3.76 14.48
CA GLU A 374 -19.67 -3.88 15.95
C GLU A 374 -20.49 -2.79 16.65
N THR A 375 -20.47 -1.57 16.11
CA THR A 375 -21.24 -0.45 16.65
C THR A 375 -22.75 -0.69 16.49
N GLU A 376 -23.19 -1.11 15.30
CA GLU A 376 -24.59 -1.44 15.04
C GLU A 376 -25.08 -2.60 15.92
N ARG A 377 -24.25 -3.64 16.08
CA ARG A 377 -24.57 -4.75 16.98
C ARG A 377 -24.76 -4.29 18.43
N ARG A 378 -23.87 -3.44 18.95
CA ARG A 378 -23.99 -2.87 20.30
C ARG A 378 -25.27 -2.05 20.44
N ARG A 379 -25.62 -1.25 19.43
CA ARG A 379 -26.84 -0.43 19.40
C ARG A 379 -28.07 -1.31 19.47
N ILE A 380 -28.16 -2.35 18.63
CA ILE A 380 -29.28 -3.29 18.59
C ILE A 380 -29.41 -4.03 19.93
N LEU A 381 -28.31 -4.54 20.49
CA LEU A 381 -28.33 -5.23 21.78
C LEU A 381 -28.83 -4.33 22.90
N LYS A 382 -28.45 -3.05 22.91
CA LYS A 382 -28.92 -2.08 23.88
C LYS A 382 -30.43 -1.84 23.72
N GLN A 383 -30.93 -1.65 22.50
CA GLN A 383 -32.37 -1.50 22.24
C GLN A 383 -33.18 -2.71 22.72
N VAL A 384 -32.67 -3.93 22.48
CA VAL A 384 -33.32 -5.16 22.98
C VAL A 384 -33.34 -5.20 24.52
N GLN A 385 -32.23 -4.83 25.17
CA GLN A 385 -32.17 -4.75 26.64
C GLN A 385 -33.14 -3.72 27.20
N ASP A 386 -33.23 -2.53 26.58
CA ASP A 386 -34.15 -1.46 26.99
C ASP A 386 -35.62 -1.91 26.85
N LEU A 387 -35.98 -2.61 25.75
CA LEU A 387 -37.30 -3.20 25.53
C LEU A 387 -37.65 -4.26 26.59
N LEU A 388 -36.71 -5.15 26.89
CA LEU A 388 -36.90 -6.18 27.93
C LEU A 388 -37.04 -5.58 29.35
N ALA A 389 -36.35 -4.46 29.61
CA ALA A 389 -36.39 -3.76 30.88
C ALA A 389 -37.68 -2.93 31.06
N SER A 390 -38.28 -2.47 29.95
CA SER A 390 -39.57 -1.70 29.99
C SER A 390 -40.79 -2.57 30.20
N GLY A 391 -40.68 -3.88 30.05
CA GLY A 391 -41.75 -4.81 30.38
C GLY A 391 -42.95 -4.86 29.42
N ASP A 392 -42.75 -4.33 28.18
CA ASP A 392 -43.69 -4.42 27.07
C ASP A 392 -43.41 -5.62 26.15
#